data_81e8fe6343e83f789648ba799c2c3c54
#
_entry.id   81e8fe6343e83f789648ba799c2c3c54
#
_cell.length_a   1.000
_cell.length_b   1.000
_cell.length_c   1.000
_cell.angle_alpha   90.00
_cell.angle_beta   90.00
_cell.angle_gamma   90.00
#
_symmetry.space_group_name_H-M   'P 1'
#
loop_
_entity.id
_entity.type
_entity.pdbx_description
1 polymer ?
#
loop_
_entity_poly.entity_id
_entity_poly.type
_entity_poly.pdbx_seq_one_letter_code
_entity_poly.pdbx_strand_id
1 'polypeptide(L)'
;MRTSFSTWPLALLAGLLPLLGTLAAFTLSVTLGLVEACNPFVDGCVSISRAARHGLPNHVFRALVLPAAALQAACWWLSRAWLEGSDVGPSRRVRALPWIGLVAAVFLVLYGTFLGTEGDLYRWMRRYGVVFYFGATSLAMLVTTGALLGSRWRTRPLVRGLLALCVALPLLGLANSLLPLAFGGAQARDVLNNVTEWWGALIFTLFFFALAWLWRATGFELGVVTRGPPR
;
A
#
# COMPACT_ATOMS: atom_id res chain seq x y z
N MET A 1 -32.70 -13.52 7.40
CA MET A 1 -31.69 -13.13 8.43
C MET A 1 -30.78 -12.07 7.82
N ARG A 2 -30.51 -10.98 8.53
CA ARG A 2 -29.46 -10.00 8.14
C ARG A 2 -28.29 -10.23 9.09
N THR A 3 -27.16 -10.63 8.56
CA THR A 3 -25.89 -10.69 9.31
C THR A 3 -25.02 -9.56 8.85
N SER A 4 -24.42 -8.81 9.77
CA SER A 4 -23.45 -7.74 9.47
C SER A 4 -22.05 -8.15 9.93
N PHE A 5 -21.05 -7.73 9.18
CA PHE A 5 -19.64 -7.97 9.47
C PHE A 5 -18.89 -6.64 9.47
N SER A 6 -18.11 -6.40 10.51
CA SER A 6 -17.22 -5.24 10.60
C SER A 6 -16.16 -5.28 9.50
N THR A 7 -15.97 -4.18 8.78
CA THR A 7 -15.04 -4.10 7.63
C THR A 7 -13.63 -3.66 8.01
N TRP A 8 -13.46 -3.00 9.17
CA TRP A 8 -12.17 -2.47 9.60
C TRP A 8 -11.03 -3.50 9.67
N PRO A 9 -11.24 -4.80 10.00
CA PRO A 9 -10.17 -5.78 10.01
C PRO A 9 -9.56 -6.01 8.62
N LEU A 10 -10.35 -5.86 7.54
CA LEU A 10 -9.87 -5.98 6.17
C LEU A 10 -8.83 -4.89 5.87
N ALA A 11 -9.13 -3.63 6.22
CA ALA A 11 -8.18 -2.53 6.03
C ALA A 11 -6.96 -2.66 6.93
N LEU A 12 -7.11 -3.14 8.17
CA LEU A 12 -5.99 -3.42 9.06
C LEU A 12 -5.05 -4.48 8.44
N LEU A 13 -5.60 -5.60 7.98
CA LEU A 13 -4.82 -6.69 7.36
C LEU A 13 -4.20 -6.25 6.03
N ALA A 14 -4.87 -5.40 5.25
CA ALA A 14 -4.34 -4.86 4.00
C ALA A 14 -3.04 -4.05 4.19
N GLY A 15 -2.87 -3.40 5.35
CA GLY A 15 -1.63 -2.73 5.73
C GLY A 15 -0.65 -3.62 6.51
N LEU A 16 -1.16 -4.47 7.40
CA LEU A 16 -0.34 -5.28 8.30
C LEU A 16 0.44 -6.39 7.56
N LEU A 17 -0.20 -7.09 6.61
CA LEU A 17 0.44 -8.18 5.90
C LEU A 17 1.67 -7.74 5.08
N PRO A 18 1.63 -6.66 4.28
CA PRO A 18 2.84 -6.17 3.61
C PRO A 18 3.93 -5.73 4.58
N LEU A 19 3.56 -5.08 5.68
CA LEU A 19 4.51 -4.67 6.71
C LEU A 19 5.22 -5.89 7.32
N LEU A 20 4.46 -6.89 7.76
CA LEU A 20 5.03 -8.12 8.32
C LEU A 20 5.88 -8.87 7.28
N GLY A 21 5.40 -8.95 6.02
CA GLY A 21 6.14 -9.58 4.93
C GLY A 21 7.48 -8.91 4.67
N THR A 22 7.50 -7.58 4.67
CA THR A 22 8.70 -6.78 4.44
C THR A 22 9.71 -6.91 5.59
N LEU A 23 9.24 -6.76 6.83
CA LEU A 23 10.10 -6.88 8.02
C LEU A 23 10.62 -8.30 8.21
N ALA A 24 9.77 -9.32 8.01
CA ALA A 24 10.17 -10.71 8.10
C ALA A 24 11.21 -11.08 7.03
N ALA A 25 10.99 -10.64 5.77
CA ALA A 25 11.95 -10.87 4.70
C ALA A 25 13.31 -10.21 4.98
N PHE A 26 13.30 -8.98 5.49
CA PHE A 26 14.53 -8.28 5.87
C PHE A 26 15.26 -9.00 7.01
N THR A 27 14.55 -9.31 8.11
CA THR A 27 15.12 -10.01 9.27
C THR A 27 15.72 -11.37 8.87
N LEU A 28 14.97 -12.16 8.08
CA LEU A 28 15.45 -13.44 7.57
C LEU A 28 16.68 -13.27 6.67
N SER A 29 16.71 -12.24 5.82
CA SER A 29 17.86 -11.98 4.94
C SER A 29 19.10 -11.58 5.72
N VAL A 30 18.98 -10.81 6.81
CA VAL A 30 20.07 -10.49 7.72
C VAL A 30 20.57 -11.76 8.46
N THR A 31 19.65 -12.54 9.03
CA THR A 31 20.02 -13.75 9.81
C THR A 31 20.67 -14.84 8.94
N LEU A 32 20.31 -14.90 7.65
CA LEU A 32 20.90 -15.82 6.68
C LEU A 32 22.17 -15.27 6.00
N GLY A 33 22.63 -14.07 6.37
CA GLY A 33 23.82 -13.44 5.79
C GLY A 33 23.66 -13.02 4.31
N LEU A 34 22.43 -12.88 3.83
CA LEU A 34 22.14 -12.47 2.44
C LEU A 34 22.25 -10.95 2.24
N VAL A 35 22.06 -10.18 3.31
CA VAL A 35 22.19 -8.72 3.34
C VAL A 35 22.82 -8.29 4.66
N GLU A 36 23.43 -7.11 4.66
CA GLU A 36 24.05 -6.53 5.87
C GLU A 36 22.99 -6.08 6.89
N ALA A 37 23.31 -6.22 8.18
CA ALA A 37 22.49 -5.70 9.26
C ALA A 37 22.63 -4.16 9.33
N CYS A 38 21.54 -3.45 9.17
CA CYS A 38 21.52 -1.99 9.18
C CYS A 38 20.13 -1.45 9.50
N ASN A 39 19.98 -0.15 9.63
CA ASN A 39 18.68 0.52 9.64
C ASN A 39 18.28 0.94 8.21
N PRO A 40 17.43 0.20 7.51
CA PRO A 40 17.13 0.48 6.10
C PRO A 40 16.38 1.80 5.88
N PHE A 41 15.76 2.37 6.93
CA PHE A 41 15.08 3.67 6.87
C PHE A 41 16.03 4.86 6.92
N VAL A 42 17.26 4.66 7.38
CA VAL A 42 18.26 5.71 7.56
C VAL A 42 19.49 5.45 6.72
N ASP A 43 20.06 4.23 6.85
CA ASP A 43 21.32 3.87 6.19
C ASP A 43 21.12 3.56 4.70
N GLY A 44 19.91 3.14 4.30
CA GLY A 44 19.61 2.80 2.92
C GLY A 44 20.47 1.68 2.33
N CYS A 45 20.95 0.77 3.17
CA CYS A 45 21.83 -0.34 2.80
C CYS A 45 21.20 -1.33 1.84
N VAL A 46 19.87 -1.53 1.93
CA VAL A 46 19.14 -2.50 1.13
C VAL A 46 17.72 -2.03 0.83
N SER A 47 17.25 -2.29 -0.40
CA SER A 47 15.85 -2.09 -0.78
C SER A 47 14.99 -3.27 -0.30
N ILE A 48 13.68 -3.06 -0.16
CA ILE A 48 12.71 -4.14 0.14
C ILE A 48 12.82 -5.25 -0.92
N SER A 49 12.89 -4.85 -2.19
CA SER A 49 12.99 -5.79 -3.31
C SER A 49 14.29 -6.63 -3.30
N ARG A 50 15.37 -6.10 -2.75
CA ARG A 50 16.64 -6.82 -2.60
C ARG A 50 16.60 -7.75 -1.39
N ALA A 51 16.09 -7.28 -0.26
CA ALA A 51 15.93 -8.08 0.95
C ALA A 51 15.00 -9.29 0.75
N ALA A 52 13.93 -9.12 -0.03
CA ALA A 52 12.95 -10.18 -0.29
C ALA A 52 13.23 -10.98 -1.58
N ARG A 53 14.45 -10.96 -2.13
CA ARG A 53 14.69 -11.47 -3.50
C ARG A 53 14.86 -12.97 -3.59
N HIS A 54 15.52 -13.61 -2.65
CA HIS A 54 15.97 -15.01 -2.77
C HIS A 54 15.57 -15.88 -1.58
N GLY A 55 15.46 -17.19 -1.82
CA GLY A 55 15.28 -18.20 -0.79
C GLY A 55 14.05 -18.01 0.10
N LEU A 56 14.19 -18.36 1.38
CA LEU A 56 13.11 -18.28 2.37
C LEU A 56 12.53 -16.86 2.52
N PRO A 57 13.33 -15.77 2.57
CA PRO A 57 12.80 -14.41 2.59
C PRO A 57 11.80 -14.12 1.46
N ASN A 58 12.07 -14.61 0.25
CA ASN A 58 11.19 -14.43 -0.91
C ASN A 58 9.84 -15.15 -0.71
N HIS A 59 9.88 -16.40 -0.24
CA HIS A 59 8.65 -17.17 -0.01
C HIS A 59 7.77 -16.53 1.06
N VAL A 60 8.36 -16.09 2.18
CA VAL A 60 7.62 -15.42 3.26
C VAL A 60 7.04 -14.10 2.79
N PHE A 61 7.81 -13.28 2.08
CA PHE A 61 7.34 -12.03 1.50
C PHE A 61 6.13 -12.25 0.58
N ARG A 62 6.25 -13.18 -0.37
CA ARG A 62 5.17 -13.48 -1.33
C ARG A 62 3.93 -14.03 -0.65
N ALA A 63 4.09 -14.92 0.34
CA ALA A 63 2.99 -15.50 1.09
C ALA A 63 2.13 -14.44 1.81
N LEU A 64 2.72 -13.31 2.20
CA LEU A 64 2.03 -12.22 2.89
C LEU A 64 1.56 -11.11 1.94
N VAL A 65 2.37 -10.75 0.94
CA VAL A 65 2.08 -9.62 0.03
C VAL A 65 1.03 -9.98 -1.04
N LEU A 66 1.03 -11.22 -1.55
CA LEU A 66 0.04 -11.61 -2.56
C LEU A 66 -1.41 -11.62 -2.02
N PRO A 67 -1.71 -12.20 -0.85
CA PRO A 67 -3.04 -12.04 -0.24
C PRO A 67 -3.36 -10.58 0.09
N ALA A 68 -2.37 -9.79 0.52
CA ALA A 68 -2.57 -8.37 0.80
C ALA A 68 -3.02 -7.59 -0.45
N ALA A 69 -2.55 -7.94 -1.64
CA ALA A 69 -3.00 -7.30 -2.87
C ALA A 69 -4.52 -7.44 -3.08
N ALA A 70 -5.07 -8.64 -2.84
CA ALA A 70 -6.52 -8.87 -2.90
C ALA A 70 -7.29 -8.08 -1.84
N LEU A 71 -6.76 -8.04 -0.60
CA LEU A 71 -7.34 -7.25 0.48
C LEU A 71 -7.33 -5.75 0.16
N GLN A 72 -6.24 -5.23 -0.40
CA GLN A 72 -6.14 -3.83 -0.82
C GLN A 72 -7.15 -3.50 -1.93
N ALA A 73 -7.34 -4.36 -2.93
CA ALA A 73 -8.37 -4.17 -3.95
C ALA A 73 -9.77 -4.13 -3.32
N ALA A 74 -10.06 -5.05 -2.40
CA ALA A 74 -11.32 -5.06 -1.66
C ALA A 74 -11.50 -3.77 -0.82
N CYS A 75 -10.44 -3.29 -0.18
CA CYS A 75 -10.47 -2.04 0.58
C CYS A 75 -10.84 -0.84 -0.29
N TRP A 76 -10.30 -0.73 -1.51
CA TRP A 76 -10.66 0.38 -2.42
C TRP A 76 -12.09 0.28 -2.92
N TRP A 77 -12.58 -0.94 -3.14
CA TRP A 77 -13.99 -1.18 -3.49
C TRP A 77 -14.92 -0.76 -2.34
N LEU A 78 -14.60 -1.18 -1.12
CA LEU A 78 -15.34 -0.84 0.08
C LEU A 78 -15.23 0.65 0.44
N SER A 79 -14.08 1.28 0.19
CA SER A 79 -13.89 2.74 0.37
C SER A 79 -14.85 3.53 -0.49
N ARG A 80 -15.12 3.09 -1.73
CA ARG A 80 -16.16 3.70 -2.55
C ARG A 80 -17.53 3.59 -1.86
N ALA A 81 -17.94 2.39 -1.46
CA ALA A 81 -19.25 2.18 -0.83
C ALA A 81 -19.41 3.00 0.46
N TRP A 82 -18.34 3.03 1.28
CA TRP A 82 -18.28 3.81 2.50
C TRP A 82 -18.42 5.32 2.25
N LEU A 83 -17.69 5.87 1.28
CA LEU A 83 -17.75 7.29 0.94
C LEU A 83 -19.09 7.68 0.32
N GLU A 84 -19.65 6.86 -0.59
CA GLU A 84 -20.96 7.10 -1.20
C GLU A 84 -22.11 7.02 -0.17
N GLY A 85 -21.97 6.19 0.88
CA GLY A 85 -22.94 6.07 1.98
C GLY A 85 -22.76 7.10 3.10
N SER A 86 -21.70 7.91 3.05
CA SER A 86 -21.41 8.98 4.02
C SER A 86 -21.91 10.35 3.51
N ASP A 87 -21.61 11.42 4.25
CA ASP A 87 -21.88 12.79 3.83
C ASP A 87 -21.03 13.30 2.63
N VAL A 88 -20.06 12.52 2.19
CA VAL A 88 -19.30 12.77 0.95
C VAL A 88 -20.19 12.62 -0.30
N GLY A 89 -21.01 11.58 -0.31
CA GLY A 89 -21.90 11.27 -1.43
C GLY A 89 -21.18 10.75 -2.70
N PRO A 90 -21.96 10.41 -3.73
CA PRO A 90 -21.41 9.88 -4.98
C PRO A 90 -20.74 10.96 -5.81
N SER A 91 -19.53 10.66 -6.31
CA SER A 91 -18.80 11.50 -7.25
C SER A 91 -18.07 10.66 -8.31
N ARG A 92 -17.72 11.26 -9.46
CA ARG A 92 -16.95 10.55 -10.50
C ARG A 92 -15.62 10.06 -9.98
N ARG A 93 -14.94 10.83 -9.10
CA ARG A 93 -13.65 10.46 -8.50
C ARG A 93 -13.80 9.28 -7.56
N VAL A 94 -14.79 9.28 -6.68
CA VAL A 94 -15.07 8.19 -5.74
C VAL A 94 -15.44 6.91 -6.49
N ARG A 95 -16.22 7.02 -7.58
CA ARG A 95 -16.57 5.86 -8.43
C ARG A 95 -15.38 5.23 -9.16
N ALA A 96 -14.28 5.94 -9.32
CA ALA A 96 -13.05 5.41 -9.92
C ALA A 96 -12.21 4.57 -8.96
N LEU A 97 -12.39 4.69 -7.63
CA LEU A 97 -11.58 3.98 -6.61
C LEU A 97 -11.42 2.47 -6.85
N PRO A 98 -12.49 1.70 -7.14
CA PRO A 98 -12.34 0.26 -7.38
C PRO A 98 -11.40 -0.07 -8.54
N TRP A 99 -11.46 0.71 -9.61
CA TRP A 99 -10.64 0.50 -10.80
C TRP A 99 -9.18 0.88 -10.56
N ILE A 100 -8.95 2.01 -9.88
CA ILE A 100 -7.60 2.43 -9.48
C ILE A 100 -6.99 1.37 -8.54
N GLY A 101 -7.78 0.89 -7.57
CA GLY A 101 -7.36 -0.15 -6.64
C GLY A 101 -7.11 -1.50 -7.30
N LEU A 102 -7.91 -1.87 -8.30
CA LEU A 102 -7.68 -3.09 -9.09
C LEU A 102 -6.37 -3.01 -9.87
N VAL A 103 -6.10 -1.87 -10.50
CA VAL A 103 -4.82 -1.63 -11.19
C VAL A 103 -3.66 -1.76 -10.19
N ALA A 104 -3.74 -1.10 -9.03
CA ALA A 104 -2.72 -1.23 -7.99
C ALA A 104 -2.49 -2.69 -7.57
N ALA A 105 -3.56 -3.45 -7.32
CA ALA A 105 -3.48 -4.85 -6.91
C ALA A 105 -2.85 -5.74 -7.99
N VAL A 106 -3.24 -5.58 -9.25
CA VAL A 106 -2.66 -6.34 -10.39
C VAL A 106 -1.14 -6.09 -10.47
N PHE A 107 -0.71 -4.84 -10.36
CA PHE A 107 0.71 -4.51 -10.41
C PHE A 107 1.48 -4.97 -9.17
N LEU A 108 0.85 -5.01 -7.98
CA LEU A 108 1.44 -5.62 -6.78
C LEU A 108 1.61 -7.13 -6.94
N VAL A 109 0.61 -7.81 -7.53
CA VAL A 109 0.69 -9.25 -7.86
C VAL A 109 1.81 -9.51 -8.85
N LEU A 110 1.91 -8.73 -9.92
CA LEU A 110 3.00 -8.85 -10.91
C LEU A 110 4.36 -8.65 -10.25
N TYR A 111 4.52 -7.60 -9.44
CA TYR A 111 5.75 -7.34 -8.71
C TYR A 111 6.12 -8.52 -7.79
N GLY A 112 5.19 -8.95 -6.92
CA GLY A 112 5.43 -10.03 -5.96
C GLY A 112 5.68 -11.38 -6.63
N THR A 113 4.93 -11.70 -7.69
CA THR A 113 5.06 -12.98 -8.40
C THR A 113 6.42 -13.13 -9.07
N PHE A 114 6.92 -12.08 -9.71
CA PHE A 114 8.19 -12.12 -10.45
C PHE A 114 9.39 -11.65 -9.64
N LEU A 115 9.21 -11.35 -8.35
CA LEU A 115 10.33 -11.03 -7.47
C LEU A 115 11.24 -12.26 -7.31
N GLY A 116 12.54 -12.09 -7.61
CA GLY A 116 13.53 -13.17 -7.57
C GLY A 116 13.63 -13.98 -8.86
N THR A 117 12.72 -13.83 -9.82
CA THR A 117 12.82 -14.52 -11.13
C THR A 117 13.84 -13.82 -12.02
N GLU A 118 14.71 -14.59 -12.68
CA GLU A 118 15.73 -14.09 -13.59
C GLU A 118 15.20 -13.94 -15.02
N GLY A 119 15.79 -13.01 -15.79
CA GLY A 119 15.44 -12.70 -17.17
C GLY A 119 14.97 -11.26 -17.35
N ASP A 120 15.18 -10.71 -18.58
CA ASP A 120 14.90 -9.29 -18.86
C ASP A 120 13.42 -8.94 -18.80
N LEU A 121 12.55 -9.82 -19.29
CA LEU A 121 11.10 -9.64 -19.20
C LEU A 121 10.63 -9.54 -17.73
N TYR A 122 11.11 -10.43 -16.87
CA TYR A 122 10.74 -10.45 -15.46
C TYR A 122 11.33 -9.26 -14.69
N ARG A 123 12.53 -8.79 -15.06
CA ARG A 123 13.13 -7.55 -14.54
C ARG A 123 12.26 -6.34 -14.88
N TRP A 124 11.76 -6.30 -16.11
CA TRP A 124 10.88 -5.26 -16.59
C TRP A 124 9.53 -5.28 -15.83
N MET A 125 8.89 -6.46 -15.71
CA MET A 125 7.64 -6.63 -14.95
C MET A 125 7.77 -6.19 -13.49
N ARG A 126 8.87 -6.53 -12.81
CA ARG A 126 9.11 -6.07 -11.44
C ARG A 126 9.27 -4.56 -11.35
N ARG A 127 10.06 -3.97 -12.24
CA ARG A 127 10.32 -2.52 -12.24
C ARG A 127 9.03 -1.73 -12.46
N TYR A 128 8.26 -2.09 -13.47
CA TYR A 128 7.00 -1.41 -13.75
C TYR A 128 5.90 -1.82 -12.77
N GLY A 129 5.90 -3.06 -12.28
CA GLY A 129 5.00 -3.53 -11.25
C GLY A 129 5.04 -2.64 -10.01
N VAL A 130 6.23 -2.39 -9.46
CA VAL A 130 6.36 -1.53 -8.28
C VAL A 130 5.97 -0.07 -8.57
N VAL A 131 6.39 0.48 -9.72
CA VAL A 131 6.07 1.88 -10.09
C VAL A 131 4.57 2.11 -10.22
N PHE A 132 3.88 1.25 -10.97
CA PHE A 132 2.42 1.37 -11.15
C PHE A 132 1.65 1.05 -9.88
N TYR A 133 2.10 0.10 -9.06
CA TYR A 133 1.51 -0.16 -7.75
C TYR A 133 1.57 1.08 -6.86
N PHE A 134 2.76 1.68 -6.71
CA PHE A 134 2.94 2.89 -5.90
C PHE A 134 2.11 4.06 -6.46
N GLY A 135 2.14 4.28 -7.76
CA GLY A 135 1.39 5.37 -8.41
C GLY A 135 -0.12 5.23 -8.25
N ALA A 136 -0.67 4.04 -8.53
CA ALA A 136 -2.11 3.80 -8.41
C ALA A 136 -2.58 3.83 -6.95
N THR A 137 -1.81 3.26 -6.01
CA THR A 137 -2.13 3.33 -4.59
C THR A 137 -2.12 4.78 -4.10
N SER A 138 -1.11 5.57 -4.45
CA SER A 138 -1.03 7.00 -4.12
C SER A 138 -2.22 7.78 -4.67
N LEU A 139 -2.65 7.48 -5.91
CA LEU A 139 -3.82 8.10 -6.51
C LEU A 139 -5.10 7.76 -5.76
N ALA A 140 -5.29 6.48 -5.36
CA ALA A 140 -6.43 6.06 -4.55
C ALA A 140 -6.45 6.75 -3.17
N MET A 141 -5.28 6.90 -2.53
CA MET A 141 -5.13 7.64 -1.27
C MET A 141 -5.54 9.12 -1.46
N LEU A 142 -5.07 9.78 -2.52
CA LEU A 142 -5.40 11.17 -2.83
C LEU A 142 -6.90 11.36 -3.08
N VAL A 143 -7.53 10.44 -3.85
CA VAL A 143 -8.98 10.49 -4.11
C VAL A 143 -9.77 10.33 -2.81
N THR A 144 -9.40 9.36 -1.97
CA THR A 144 -10.07 9.11 -0.68
C THR A 144 -9.92 10.30 0.26
N THR A 145 -8.70 10.80 0.44
CA THR A 145 -8.39 11.94 1.32
C THR A 145 -9.06 13.22 0.81
N GLY A 146 -8.99 13.48 -0.50
CA GLY A 146 -9.63 14.63 -1.11
C GLY A 146 -11.16 14.64 -0.95
N ALA A 147 -11.79 13.46 -1.03
CA ALA A 147 -13.22 13.29 -0.78
C ALA A 147 -13.57 13.63 0.70
N LEU A 148 -12.79 13.15 1.66
CA LEU A 148 -12.96 13.44 3.08
C LEU A 148 -12.74 14.91 3.42
N LEU A 149 -11.77 15.57 2.78
CA LEU A 149 -11.51 17.01 2.96
C LEU A 149 -12.64 17.89 2.42
N GLY A 150 -13.42 17.40 1.46
CA GLY A 150 -14.62 18.06 0.95
C GLY A 150 -15.87 17.91 1.82
N SER A 151 -15.80 17.16 2.92
CA SER A 151 -16.90 16.81 3.80
C SER A 151 -16.74 17.38 5.22
N ARG A 152 -17.69 17.10 6.13
CA ARG A 152 -17.59 17.45 7.56
C ARG A 152 -16.41 16.81 8.29
N TRP A 153 -15.77 15.78 7.67
CA TRP A 153 -14.59 15.11 8.23
C TRP A 153 -13.31 15.95 8.14
N ARG A 154 -13.31 17.04 7.38
CA ARG A 154 -12.14 17.93 7.15
C ARG A 154 -11.42 18.35 8.42
N THR A 155 -12.16 18.58 9.51
CA THR A 155 -11.61 19.06 10.79
C THR A 155 -11.04 17.95 11.67
N ARG A 156 -11.30 16.69 11.34
CA ARG A 156 -10.83 15.55 12.14
C ARG A 156 -9.30 15.41 12.03
N PRO A 157 -8.58 15.25 13.16
CA PRO A 157 -7.11 15.14 13.16
C PRO A 157 -6.61 14.01 12.25
N LEU A 158 -7.32 12.89 12.24
CA LEU A 158 -6.96 11.72 11.42
C LEU A 158 -7.01 12.02 9.91
N VAL A 159 -7.98 12.83 9.45
CA VAL A 159 -8.07 13.23 8.03
C VAL A 159 -6.91 14.18 7.66
N ARG A 160 -6.49 15.03 8.59
CA ARG A 160 -5.27 15.85 8.41
C ARG A 160 -4.02 14.95 8.36
N GLY A 161 -3.97 13.90 9.18
CA GLY A 161 -2.92 12.88 9.10
C GLY A 161 -2.88 12.18 7.75
N LEU A 162 -4.04 11.78 7.19
CA LEU A 162 -4.11 11.23 5.83
C LEU A 162 -3.58 12.21 4.78
N LEU A 163 -3.91 13.50 4.90
CA LEU A 163 -3.37 14.53 4.01
C LEU A 163 -1.84 14.61 4.13
N ALA A 164 -1.30 14.58 5.34
CA ALA A 164 0.15 14.60 5.56
C ALA A 164 0.83 13.39 4.90
N LEU A 165 0.26 12.18 5.01
CA LEU A 165 0.75 10.98 4.32
C LEU A 165 0.70 11.14 2.79
N CYS A 166 -0.40 11.70 2.26
CA CYS A 166 -0.53 11.97 0.83
C CYS A 166 0.49 13.00 0.31
N VAL A 167 0.86 13.98 1.12
CA VAL A 167 1.89 15.00 0.77
C VAL A 167 3.30 14.43 0.92
N ALA A 168 3.54 13.58 1.91
CA ALA A 168 4.85 12.98 2.15
C ALA A 168 5.33 12.13 0.96
N LEU A 169 4.43 11.39 0.29
CA LEU A 169 4.80 10.54 -0.86
C LEU A 169 5.42 11.30 -2.04
N PRO A 170 4.78 12.35 -2.60
CA PRO A 170 5.41 13.13 -3.67
C PRO A 170 6.66 13.87 -3.21
N LEU A 171 6.75 14.30 -1.93
CA LEU A 171 7.96 14.90 -1.39
C LEU A 171 9.11 13.89 -1.34
N LEU A 172 8.87 12.63 -0.94
CA LEU A 172 9.86 11.56 -1.01
C LEU A 172 10.31 11.30 -2.44
N GLY A 173 9.37 11.23 -3.39
CA GLY A 173 9.68 11.05 -4.81
C GLY A 173 10.51 12.20 -5.39
N LEU A 174 10.18 13.43 -5.01
CA LEU A 174 10.92 14.63 -5.41
C LEU A 174 12.33 14.63 -4.80
N ALA A 175 12.45 14.36 -3.51
CA ALA A 175 13.75 14.22 -2.84
C ALA A 175 14.60 13.14 -3.51
N ASN A 176 14.03 11.97 -3.79
CA ASN A 176 14.73 10.88 -4.49
C ASN A 176 15.21 11.27 -5.90
N SER A 177 14.51 12.17 -6.58
CA SER A 177 14.86 12.62 -7.92
C SER A 177 15.90 13.76 -7.91
N LEU A 178 15.80 14.69 -6.97
CA LEU A 178 16.61 15.93 -6.96
C LEU A 178 17.91 15.80 -6.16
N LEU A 179 17.89 15.11 -5.00
CA LEU A 179 19.08 15.03 -4.14
C LEU A 179 20.30 14.37 -4.84
N PRO A 180 20.16 13.31 -5.64
CA PRO A 180 21.29 12.75 -6.38
C PRO A 180 21.90 13.69 -7.42
N LEU A 181 21.10 14.64 -7.93
CA LEU A 181 21.61 15.66 -8.86
C LEU A 181 22.47 16.69 -8.14
N ALA A 182 22.14 16.99 -6.87
CA ALA A 182 22.84 17.99 -6.06
C ALA A 182 24.09 17.42 -5.38
N PHE A 183 24.03 16.19 -4.86
CA PHE A 183 25.07 15.61 -4.00
C PHE A 183 25.91 14.51 -4.69
N GLY A 184 25.59 14.15 -5.92
CA GLY A 184 26.44 13.37 -6.83
C GLY A 184 26.62 11.88 -6.52
N GLY A 185 26.66 11.06 -7.58
CA GLY A 185 27.13 9.68 -7.57
C GLY A 185 26.04 8.61 -7.60
N ALA A 186 26.37 7.46 -8.18
CA ALA A 186 25.52 6.28 -8.28
C ALA A 186 25.16 5.73 -6.88
N GLN A 187 26.11 5.73 -5.96
CA GLN A 187 25.93 5.23 -4.60
C GLN A 187 24.89 6.03 -3.79
N ALA A 188 24.95 7.37 -3.85
CA ALA A 188 23.97 8.24 -3.19
C ALA A 188 22.54 7.99 -3.73
N ARG A 189 22.44 7.77 -5.05
CA ARG A 189 21.16 7.43 -5.69
C ARG A 189 20.61 6.11 -5.19
N ASP A 190 21.43 5.06 -5.06
CA ASP A 190 21.01 3.75 -4.57
C ASP A 190 20.55 3.81 -3.12
N VAL A 191 21.29 4.52 -2.25
CA VAL A 191 20.92 4.76 -0.85
C VAL A 191 19.56 5.45 -0.75
N LEU A 192 19.37 6.54 -1.49
CA LEU A 192 18.11 7.29 -1.49
C LEU A 192 16.92 6.46 -2.02
N ASN A 193 17.14 5.71 -3.09
CA ASN A 193 16.12 4.79 -3.62
C ASN A 193 15.70 3.76 -2.55
N ASN A 194 16.67 3.17 -1.86
CA ASN A 194 16.40 2.20 -0.81
C ASN A 194 15.60 2.84 0.34
N VAL A 195 16.06 3.97 0.89
CA VAL A 195 15.37 4.71 1.96
C VAL A 195 13.94 5.08 1.55
N THR A 196 13.76 5.59 0.34
CA THR A 196 12.44 6.01 -0.19
C THR A 196 11.48 4.83 -0.32
N GLU A 197 11.97 3.65 -0.73
CA GLU A 197 11.15 2.43 -0.82
C GLU A 197 10.60 2.02 0.55
N TRP A 198 11.42 2.05 1.60
CA TRP A 198 11.00 1.73 2.97
C TRP A 198 10.00 2.74 3.55
N TRP A 199 10.28 4.03 3.41
CA TRP A 199 9.35 5.07 3.87
C TRP A 199 8.05 5.05 3.08
N GLY A 200 8.09 4.84 1.77
CA GLY A 200 6.90 4.72 0.94
C GLY A 200 6.01 3.55 1.36
N ALA A 201 6.60 2.38 1.64
CA ALA A 201 5.88 1.22 2.15
C ALA A 201 5.26 1.47 3.54
N LEU A 202 5.99 2.16 4.43
CA LEU A 202 5.47 2.56 5.74
C LEU A 202 4.30 3.54 5.62
N ILE A 203 4.38 4.53 4.74
CA ILE A 203 3.30 5.49 4.50
C ILE A 203 2.03 4.78 4.02
N PHE A 204 2.14 3.81 3.12
CA PHE A 204 0.99 2.99 2.69
C PHE A 204 0.39 2.20 3.84
N THR A 205 1.22 1.57 4.66
CA THR A 205 0.79 0.85 5.85
C THR A 205 -0.01 1.76 6.81
N LEU A 206 0.54 2.92 7.12
CA LEU A 206 -0.11 3.92 8.00
C LEU A 206 -1.43 4.42 7.42
N PHE A 207 -1.53 4.57 6.09
CA PHE A 207 -2.77 4.94 5.45
C PHE A 207 -3.86 3.87 5.64
N PHE A 208 -3.55 2.59 5.42
CA PHE A 208 -4.51 1.50 5.65
C PHE A 208 -4.89 1.37 7.12
N PHE A 209 -3.99 1.62 8.06
CA PHE A 209 -4.30 1.66 9.49
C PHE A 209 -5.25 2.82 9.84
N ALA A 210 -5.02 4.00 9.28
CA ALA A 210 -5.91 5.14 9.43
C ALA A 210 -7.28 4.87 8.81
N LEU A 211 -7.33 4.20 7.66
CA LEU A 211 -8.57 3.78 7.00
C LEU A 211 -9.34 2.77 7.87
N ALA A 212 -8.66 1.78 8.45
CA ALA A 212 -9.24 0.82 9.39
C ALA A 212 -9.85 1.53 10.61
N TRP A 213 -9.14 2.50 11.16
CA TRP A 213 -9.64 3.33 12.26
C TRP A 213 -10.89 4.11 11.87
N LEU A 214 -10.90 4.75 10.70
CA LEU A 214 -12.08 5.49 10.19
C LEU A 214 -13.29 4.57 10.01
N TRP A 215 -13.10 3.41 9.42
CA TRP A 215 -14.19 2.44 9.25
C TRP A 215 -14.73 1.96 10.58
N ARG A 216 -13.85 1.68 11.56
CA ARG A 216 -14.27 1.32 12.93
C ARG A 216 -15.03 2.45 13.60
N ALA A 217 -14.51 3.68 13.52
CA ALA A 217 -15.12 4.86 14.16
C ALA A 217 -16.47 5.25 13.54
N THR A 218 -16.72 4.88 12.28
CA THR A 218 -17.99 5.12 11.58
C THR A 218 -18.98 3.97 11.66
N GLY A 219 -18.58 2.83 12.27
CA GLY A 219 -19.42 1.63 12.29
C GLY A 219 -19.70 1.09 10.89
N PHE A 220 -18.73 1.21 9.95
CA PHE A 220 -18.93 0.73 8.58
C PHE A 220 -18.93 -0.79 8.54
N GLU A 221 -20.07 -1.37 8.16
CA GLU A 221 -20.32 -2.82 8.15
C GLU A 221 -20.85 -3.29 6.78
N LEU A 222 -20.53 -4.54 6.45
CA LEU A 222 -21.12 -5.24 5.32
C LEU A 222 -22.32 -6.06 5.77
N GLY A 223 -23.48 -5.75 5.21
CA GLY A 223 -24.69 -6.55 5.42
C GLY A 223 -24.84 -7.63 4.35
N VAL A 224 -24.99 -8.89 4.76
CA VAL A 224 -25.35 -9.99 3.87
C VAL A 224 -26.85 -10.25 3.96
N VAL A 225 -27.53 -10.15 2.83
CA VAL A 225 -28.96 -10.46 2.71
C VAL A 225 -29.10 -11.71 1.87
N THR A 226 -29.53 -12.83 2.47
CA THR A 226 -29.93 -14.03 1.73
C THR A 226 -31.40 -13.91 1.35
N ARG A 227 -31.69 -13.95 0.07
CA ARG A 227 -33.07 -14.11 -0.43
C ARG A 227 -33.41 -15.61 -0.41
N GLY A 228 -34.54 -15.96 0.15
CA GLY A 228 -35.06 -17.33 0.07
C GLY A 228 -35.27 -17.78 -1.40
N PRO A 229 -35.46 -19.10 -1.66
CA PRO A 229 -35.72 -19.59 -3.00
C PRO A 229 -36.92 -18.86 -3.61
N PRO A 230 -36.91 -18.59 -4.93
CA PRO A 230 -38.07 -18.02 -5.61
C PRO A 230 -39.27 -18.96 -5.40
N ARG A 231 -40.43 -18.39 -5.01
CA ARG A 231 -41.71 -19.11 -4.91
C ARG A 231 -42.26 -19.38 -6.28
#